data_8ef7b75e2c575f11ffde5c37476b6b80
#
_entry.id   8ef7b75e2c575f11ffde5c37476b6b80
#
_cell.length_a   1.000
_cell.length_b   1.000
_cell.length_c   1.000
_cell.angle_alpha   90.00
_cell.angle_beta   90.00
_cell.angle_gamma   90.00
#
_symmetry.space_group_name_H-M   'P 1'
#
loop_
_entity.id
_entity.type
_entity.pdbx_description
1 polymer ?
#
loop_
_entity_poly.entity_id
_entity_poly.type
_entity_poly.pdbx_seq_one_letter_code
_entity_poly.pdbx_strand_id
1 'polypeptide(L)'
;MGRLGKDFSVRFVWAVAAFVLAALMIGAGIAQRTIFQGPTTQSASAVIDSDARYVLVDGAVMNMHPGAQTLRADGEGEIFAAYGRTTDMQAWLSDTAYTAVTVGDEGALITTDIEPAITEAAGEDSPGADDPAATPDADTEEGGADAVSSDPAPATRDPRGSDLWLAEYEQTDDLVTPLQIPEDLSVLLAADGESAAPTELSVTWPITNRTPWAGPLIVGGAIVMAVGVWLYFLAIRHIRRSKGPRRKGLPVPVTEPIDLSNSASRKGVISAGGVRRALSRGRRPILAVPALGVSVLLLAGCSADAWPQLGASPTPTPTQTVIAPEGQQQPAVTRDQAETIVERVADTVGEADAALDLDLAATRLDGAMLAARATNYTLRGAIPDYAAPAPIVSGSLEIILPQAFDGWPRSFLAVADDESSNTSSIMVLTQKDPWSDFLLSYAGSLEASTLMPDLAPTYVGAPQVQPDSPFLIMPPEEVAAAYSDVINNGEDSEFFEVFEEEGDQLRASIASDRARRLEEFNQTAASTGSLTFSSTEGAFAPYALATLESGAIVAVSVRESDEVRPTNEDAVIKLDNNATVQTLAGADQSATGFETTFSDQIFFYVPGQGSSERIRLLGYASDILEAKVIP
;
A
#
# COMPACT_ATOMS: atom_id res chain seq x y z
N MET A 1 78.40 8.64 -44.25
CA MET A 1 77.79 7.53 -43.50
C MET A 1 77.48 7.94 -42.04
N GLY A 2 76.41 8.70 -41.76
CA GLY A 2 76.23 9.23 -40.41
C GLY A 2 74.82 9.70 -40.03
N ARG A 3 73.81 9.57 -40.90
CA ARG A 3 72.41 10.05 -40.58
C ARG A 3 71.35 8.99 -40.51
N LEU A 4 71.57 7.77 -40.97
CA LEU A 4 70.55 6.71 -41.00
C LEU A 4 70.46 5.90 -39.65
N GLY A 5 71.41 6.03 -38.74
CA GLY A 5 71.40 5.33 -37.45
C GLY A 5 70.65 6.04 -36.34
N LYS A 6 70.50 7.39 -36.40
CA LYS A 6 69.83 8.17 -35.34
C LYS A 6 68.30 8.08 -35.36
N ASP A 7 67.71 7.99 -36.55
CA ASP A 7 66.23 7.90 -36.68
C ASP A 7 65.66 6.58 -36.21
N PHE A 8 66.47 5.54 -36.22
CA PHE A 8 66.06 4.19 -35.75
C PHE A 8 65.99 4.08 -34.22
N SER A 9 67.00 4.64 -33.53
CA SER A 9 67.04 4.66 -32.07
C SER A 9 65.90 5.53 -31.50
N VAL A 10 65.57 6.62 -32.18
CA VAL A 10 64.51 7.54 -31.74
C VAL A 10 63.11 6.88 -31.80
N ARG A 11 62.74 6.17 -32.86
CA ARG A 11 61.41 5.48 -32.96
C ARG A 11 61.24 4.35 -31.96
N PHE A 12 62.29 3.59 -31.69
CA PHE A 12 62.25 2.55 -30.67
C PHE A 12 62.15 3.15 -29.27
N VAL A 13 62.86 4.23 -28.98
CA VAL A 13 62.75 4.95 -27.70
C VAL A 13 61.34 5.48 -27.52
N TRP A 14 60.70 6.07 -28.54
CA TRP A 14 59.31 6.53 -28.45
C TRP A 14 58.32 5.37 -28.25
N ALA A 15 58.55 4.21 -28.84
CA ALA A 15 57.70 3.04 -28.63
C ALA A 15 57.83 2.53 -27.15
N VAL A 16 59.02 2.47 -26.58
CA VAL A 16 59.24 2.10 -25.19
C VAL A 16 58.64 3.13 -24.24
N ALA A 17 58.83 4.43 -24.54
CA ALA A 17 58.23 5.50 -23.75
C ALA A 17 56.68 5.42 -23.76
N ALA A 18 56.08 5.11 -24.92
CA ALA A 18 54.64 4.89 -25.03
C ALA A 18 54.15 3.69 -24.22
N PHE A 19 54.90 2.58 -24.22
CA PHE A 19 54.55 1.41 -23.37
C PHE A 19 54.64 1.70 -21.89
N VAL A 20 55.69 2.41 -21.44
CA VAL A 20 55.83 2.80 -20.03
C VAL A 20 54.71 3.76 -19.61
N LEU A 21 54.41 4.75 -20.44
CA LEU A 21 53.31 5.68 -20.17
C LEU A 21 51.94 4.97 -20.16
N ALA A 22 51.70 4.06 -21.10
CA ALA A 22 50.48 3.26 -21.15
C ALA A 22 50.32 2.39 -19.88
N ALA A 23 51.43 1.73 -19.44
CA ALA A 23 51.43 0.92 -18.24
C ALA A 23 51.16 1.76 -16.97
N LEU A 24 51.71 2.98 -16.90
CA LEU A 24 51.45 3.89 -15.78
C LEU A 24 50.00 4.40 -15.78
N MET A 25 49.47 4.76 -16.95
CA MET A 25 48.08 5.19 -17.05
C MET A 25 47.10 4.08 -16.70
N ILE A 26 47.27 2.88 -17.26
CA ILE A 26 46.42 1.72 -16.94
C ILE A 26 46.57 1.33 -15.48
N GLY A 27 47.79 1.29 -14.97
CA GLY A 27 48.08 0.99 -13.56
C GLY A 27 47.44 2.01 -12.60
N ALA A 28 47.52 3.31 -12.93
CA ALA A 28 46.87 4.35 -12.15
C ALA A 28 45.33 4.24 -12.19
N GLY A 29 44.76 3.95 -13.37
CA GLY A 29 43.32 3.73 -13.50
C GLY A 29 42.79 2.52 -12.73
N ILE A 30 43.55 1.42 -12.73
CA ILE A 30 43.25 0.22 -11.93
C ILE A 30 43.42 0.52 -10.43
N ALA A 31 44.49 1.19 -10.04
CA ALA A 31 44.75 1.55 -8.64
C ALA A 31 43.66 2.49 -8.09
N GLN A 32 43.17 3.42 -8.90
CA GLN A 32 42.05 4.30 -8.54
C GLN A 32 40.76 3.49 -8.30
N ARG A 33 40.56 2.39 -9.03
CA ARG A 33 39.37 1.55 -8.91
C ARG A 33 39.45 0.47 -7.84
N THR A 34 40.64 0.18 -7.33
CA THR A 34 40.86 -0.94 -6.37
C THR A 34 41.45 -0.46 -5.05
N ILE A 35 42.51 0.35 -5.09
CA ILE A 35 43.29 0.72 -3.91
C ILE A 35 42.80 2.08 -3.35
N PHE A 36 42.43 3.00 -4.22
CA PHE A 36 41.98 4.36 -3.86
C PHE A 36 40.45 4.51 -3.88
N GLN A 37 39.72 3.42 -3.96
CA GLN A 37 38.30 3.41 -3.79
C GLN A 37 38.01 3.62 -2.29
N GLY A 38 37.30 4.71 -1.95
CA GLY A 38 36.84 4.94 -0.58
C GLY A 38 35.80 3.91 -0.14
N PRO A 39 35.30 3.97 1.09
CA PRO A 39 34.26 3.07 1.59
C PRO A 39 33.02 3.15 0.67
N THR A 40 32.44 2.00 0.35
CA THR A 40 31.23 1.90 -0.49
C THR A 40 29.94 2.05 0.32
N THR A 41 30.07 2.08 1.64
CA THR A 41 28.97 2.28 2.58
C THR A 41 29.42 3.27 3.65
N GLN A 42 28.46 4.03 4.14
CA GLN A 42 28.59 4.85 5.34
C GLN A 42 27.58 4.33 6.35
N SER A 43 27.96 4.21 7.59
CA SER A 43 27.08 3.81 8.68
C SER A 43 27.15 4.85 9.80
N ALA A 44 25.99 5.09 10.40
CA ALA A 44 25.89 5.78 11.67
C ALA A 44 25.21 4.84 12.67
N SER A 45 25.64 4.92 13.93
CA SER A 45 25.08 4.11 15.00
C SER A 45 24.70 4.97 16.20
N ALA A 46 23.66 4.57 16.89
CA ALA A 46 23.26 5.11 18.18
C ALA A 46 23.16 3.98 19.19
N VAL A 47 23.56 4.26 20.43
CA VAL A 47 23.29 3.40 21.57
C VAL A 47 22.12 4.02 22.31
N ILE A 48 21.09 3.20 22.59
CA ILE A 48 19.91 3.59 23.32
C ILE A 48 20.17 3.24 24.77
N ASP A 49 20.44 4.25 25.56
CA ASP A 49 20.78 4.12 26.99
C ASP A 49 19.57 4.47 27.85
N SER A 50 18.41 3.91 27.50
CA SER A 50 17.16 4.09 28.21
C SER A 50 16.41 2.77 28.34
N ASP A 51 15.55 2.68 29.37
CA ASP A 51 14.62 1.56 29.54
C ASP A 51 13.32 1.75 28.74
N ALA A 52 13.33 2.64 27.74
CA ALA A 52 12.17 2.90 26.90
C ALA A 52 11.76 1.65 26.12
N ARG A 53 10.45 1.41 26.07
CA ARG A 53 9.88 0.25 25.34
C ARG A 53 9.84 0.46 23.85
N TYR A 54 9.86 1.71 23.41
CA TYR A 54 9.73 2.10 22.03
C TYR A 54 10.84 3.07 21.62
N VAL A 55 11.33 2.90 20.39
CA VAL A 55 12.29 3.80 19.77
C VAL A 55 11.72 4.27 18.44
N LEU A 56 11.61 5.58 18.26
CA LEU A 56 11.17 6.20 17.02
C LEU A 56 12.37 6.75 16.25
N VAL A 57 12.67 6.17 15.11
CA VAL A 57 13.73 6.63 14.20
C VAL A 57 13.11 7.57 13.17
N ASP A 58 13.49 8.83 13.21
CA ASP A 58 12.99 9.86 12.30
C ASP A 58 13.35 9.56 10.83
N GLY A 59 12.45 9.88 9.91
CA GLY A 59 12.68 9.70 8.48
C GLY A 59 13.89 10.46 7.93
N ALA A 60 14.23 11.59 8.53
CA ALA A 60 15.45 12.33 8.19
C ALA A 60 16.72 11.51 8.46
N VAL A 61 16.73 10.66 9.49
CA VAL A 61 17.84 9.72 9.74
C VAL A 61 18.00 8.76 8.57
N MET A 62 16.91 8.20 8.10
CA MET A 62 16.93 7.25 6.99
C MET A 62 17.39 7.92 5.68
N ASN A 63 17.06 9.21 5.50
CA ASN A 63 17.33 9.98 4.29
C ASN A 63 18.62 10.83 4.32
N MET A 64 19.51 10.66 5.32
CA MET A 64 20.80 11.37 5.39
C MET A 64 21.64 11.21 4.13
N HIS A 65 21.57 10.07 3.47
CA HIS A 65 22.25 9.80 2.20
C HIS A 65 21.30 9.13 1.20
N PRO A 66 21.41 9.45 -0.10
CA PRO A 66 20.53 8.87 -1.12
C PRO A 66 20.83 7.38 -1.35
N GLY A 67 19.79 6.60 -1.56
CA GLY A 67 19.86 5.17 -1.89
C GLY A 67 19.06 4.32 -0.91
N ALA A 68 19.02 3.02 -1.12
CA ALA A 68 18.37 2.09 -0.20
C ALA A 68 19.20 1.98 1.08
N GLN A 69 18.58 2.26 2.21
CA GLN A 69 19.18 2.18 3.53
C GLN A 69 19.03 0.75 4.08
N THR A 70 19.94 0.36 4.96
CA THR A 70 19.79 -0.86 5.76
C THR A 70 19.75 -0.45 7.22
N LEU A 71 18.60 -0.71 7.84
CA LEU A 71 18.42 -0.58 9.28
C LEU A 71 18.87 -1.88 9.95
N ARG A 72 19.64 -1.76 11.00
CA ARG A 72 19.99 -2.87 11.88
C ARG A 72 19.70 -2.47 13.32
N ALA A 73 18.97 -3.31 14.02
CA ALA A 73 18.73 -3.21 15.44
C ALA A 73 19.22 -4.49 16.13
N ASP A 74 19.97 -4.35 17.22
CA ASP A 74 20.56 -5.45 17.97
C ASP A 74 20.01 -5.41 19.41
N GLY A 75 19.52 -6.55 19.90
CA GLY A 75 18.90 -6.66 21.23
C GLY A 75 18.69 -8.12 21.59
N GLU A 76 18.25 -8.41 22.82
CA GLU A 76 17.93 -9.77 23.25
C GLU A 76 16.46 -10.08 22.97
N GLY A 77 16.18 -11.22 22.33
CA GLY A 77 14.82 -11.71 22.09
C GLY A 77 14.22 -11.27 20.75
N GLU A 78 12.90 -11.16 20.69
CA GLU A 78 12.21 -10.72 19.49
C GLU A 78 12.33 -9.21 19.32
N ILE A 79 12.67 -8.77 18.12
CA ILE A 79 12.75 -7.38 17.73
C ILE A 79 11.69 -7.12 16.66
N PHE A 80 10.82 -6.18 16.95
CA PHE A 80 9.81 -5.67 16.04
C PHE A 80 10.26 -4.34 15.44
N ALA A 81 10.04 -4.17 14.15
CA ALA A 81 10.20 -2.90 13.44
C ALA A 81 9.00 -2.66 12.53
N ALA A 82 8.45 -1.46 12.55
CA ALA A 82 7.43 -1.04 11.60
C ALA A 82 7.76 0.35 11.07
N TYR A 83 7.35 0.66 9.85
CA TYR A 83 7.39 2.04 9.38
C TYR A 83 6.00 2.53 9.00
N GLY A 84 5.79 3.84 9.19
CA GLY A 84 4.53 4.50 8.91
C GLY A 84 4.72 6.01 8.84
N ARG A 85 3.62 6.75 8.70
CA ARG A 85 3.67 8.21 8.73
C ARG A 85 4.16 8.69 10.10
N THR A 86 5.09 9.63 10.09
CA THR A 86 5.69 10.17 11.32
C THR A 86 4.62 10.70 12.27
N THR A 87 3.60 11.39 11.74
CA THR A 87 2.47 11.92 12.52
C THR A 87 1.64 10.83 13.18
N ASP A 88 1.37 9.74 12.46
CA ASP A 88 0.60 8.60 12.99
C ASP A 88 1.38 7.87 14.09
N MET A 89 2.68 7.67 13.90
CA MET A 89 3.54 7.05 14.91
C MET A 89 3.67 7.91 16.18
N GLN A 90 3.80 9.23 16.02
CA GLN A 90 3.83 10.15 17.15
C GLN A 90 2.48 10.17 17.90
N ALA A 91 1.36 10.10 17.19
CA ALA A 91 0.03 9.98 17.79
C ALA A 91 -0.13 8.66 18.56
N TRP A 92 0.35 7.55 17.97
CA TRP A 92 0.33 6.24 18.64
C TRP A 92 1.18 6.21 19.92
N LEU A 93 2.31 6.95 19.92
CA LEU A 93 3.23 7.07 21.07
C LEU A 93 2.84 8.17 22.06
N SER A 94 1.76 8.92 21.83
CA SER A 94 1.46 10.15 22.58
C SER A 94 1.20 9.96 24.07
N ASP A 95 0.80 8.77 24.49
CA ASP A 95 0.48 8.40 25.88
C ASP A 95 1.56 7.56 26.57
N THR A 96 2.70 7.33 25.90
CA THR A 96 3.80 6.51 26.44
C THR A 96 5.15 7.18 26.21
N ALA A 97 6.11 6.90 27.10
CA ALA A 97 7.48 7.36 26.93
C ALA A 97 8.19 6.56 25.82
N TYR A 98 8.98 7.24 25.02
CA TYR A 98 9.79 6.63 23.97
C TYR A 98 11.08 7.38 23.72
N THR A 99 12.07 6.72 23.12
CA THR A 99 13.31 7.37 22.69
C THR A 99 13.23 7.76 21.21
N ALA A 100 13.38 9.04 20.90
CA ALA A 100 13.48 9.56 19.54
C ALA A 100 14.94 9.53 19.07
N VAL A 101 15.19 9.00 17.87
CA VAL A 101 16.48 9.03 17.19
C VAL A 101 16.40 10.02 16.03
N THR A 102 17.16 11.09 16.11
CA THR A 102 17.16 12.19 15.14
C THR A 102 18.57 12.48 14.61
N VAL A 103 18.64 13.31 13.56
CA VAL A 103 19.90 13.77 12.98
C VAL A 103 20.40 14.97 13.75
N GLY A 104 21.59 14.87 14.34
CA GLY A 104 22.27 15.98 15.00
C GLY A 104 23.24 16.73 14.11
N ASP A 105 23.99 17.65 14.73
CA ASP A 105 25.07 18.38 14.06
C ASP A 105 26.11 17.43 13.47
N GLU A 106 26.62 17.76 12.29
CA GLU A 106 27.62 16.97 11.55
C GLU A 106 27.16 15.54 11.14
N GLY A 107 25.85 15.23 11.21
CA GLY A 107 25.30 13.93 10.80
C GLY A 107 25.49 12.83 11.84
N ALA A 108 25.70 13.17 13.10
CA ALA A 108 25.63 12.22 14.19
C ALA A 108 24.18 11.88 14.55
N LEU A 109 23.92 10.64 14.97
CA LEU A 109 22.62 10.28 15.52
C LEU A 109 22.52 10.76 16.97
N ILE A 110 21.42 11.42 17.29
CA ILE A 110 21.11 11.90 18.64
C ILE A 110 19.90 11.12 19.15
N THR A 111 20.00 10.62 20.37
CA THR A 111 18.90 10.00 21.11
C THR A 111 18.33 11.03 22.10
N THR A 112 17.02 11.12 22.16
CA THR A 112 16.31 12.00 23.09
C THR A 112 15.12 11.24 23.68
N ASP A 113 15.02 11.19 24.99
CA ASP A 113 13.87 10.58 25.65
C ASP A 113 12.71 11.57 25.66
N ILE A 114 11.57 11.10 25.19
CA ILE A 114 10.30 11.85 25.10
C ILE A 114 9.36 11.28 26.14
N GLU A 115 8.96 12.12 27.06
CA GLU A 115 7.92 11.78 28.03
C GLU A 115 6.53 11.92 27.42
N PRO A 116 5.53 11.13 27.85
CA PRO A 116 4.17 11.25 27.37
C PRO A 116 3.64 12.66 27.59
N ALA A 117 2.92 13.20 26.63
CA ALA A 117 2.18 14.43 26.83
C ALA A 117 1.12 14.17 27.89
N ILE A 118 1.30 14.70 29.10
CA ILE A 118 0.28 14.64 30.15
C ILE A 118 -0.92 15.41 29.61
N THR A 119 -1.91 14.70 29.11
CA THR A 119 -3.21 15.29 28.83
C THR A 119 -3.82 15.58 30.20
N GLU A 120 -3.67 16.81 30.71
CA GLU A 120 -4.58 17.30 31.75
C GLU A 120 -5.97 17.04 31.19
N ALA A 121 -6.71 16.18 31.90
CA ALA A 121 -8.11 15.95 31.59
C ALA A 121 -8.74 17.33 31.41
N ALA A 122 -9.28 17.59 30.24
CA ALA A 122 -10.07 18.78 29.97
C ALA A 122 -11.19 18.79 30.99
N GLY A 123 -10.98 19.56 32.06
CA GLY A 123 -12.02 19.89 33.02
C GLY A 123 -13.13 20.53 32.18
N GLU A 124 -14.30 20.00 32.32
CA GLU A 124 -15.54 20.53 31.79
C GLU A 124 -15.69 21.99 32.23
N ASP A 125 -15.22 22.93 31.43
CA ASP A 125 -15.62 24.31 31.47
C ASP A 125 -16.77 24.51 30.47
N SER A 126 -17.94 24.05 30.88
CA SER A 126 -19.19 24.59 30.37
C SER A 126 -19.40 25.95 31.02
N PRO A 127 -19.58 27.04 30.28
CA PRO A 127 -19.97 28.31 30.85
C PRO A 127 -21.39 28.18 31.44
N GLY A 128 -21.44 28.06 32.75
CA GLY A 128 -22.68 28.02 33.53
C GLY A 128 -23.50 29.28 33.35
N ALA A 129 -24.77 29.08 33.06
CA ALA A 129 -25.80 30.09 33.22
C ALA A 129 -25.98 30.36 34.72
N ASP A 130 -25.94 31.62 35.10
CA ASP A 130 -26.26 32.16 36.40
C ASP A 130 -27.68 31.77 36.83
N ASP A 131 -27.83 31.19 37.98
CA ASP A 131 -29.03 31.30 38.81
C ASP A 131 -28.67 31.34 40.31
N PRO A 132 -29.07 32.37 41.06
CA PRO A 132 -28.70 32.56 42.44
C PRO A 132 -29.78 32.04 43.42
N ALA A 133 -29.28 31.42 44.50
CA ALA A 133 -29.96 31.25 45.78
C ALA A 133 -30.45 29.85 46.16
N ALA A 134 -29.69 29.20 47.02
CA ALA A 134 -30.20 28.57 48.26
C ALA A 134 -29.09 28.32 49.24
N THR A 135 -29.33 28.74 50.49
CA THR A 135 -28.50 28.74 51.70
C THR A 135 -28.16 27.34 52.22
N PRO A 136 -27.16 27.24 53.11
CA PRO A 136 -26.54 25.98 53.54
C PRO A 136 -27.22 25.40 54.78
N ASP A 137 -27.19 24.10 54.91
CA ASP A 137 -27.25 23.43 56.21
C ASP A 137 -26.27 22.26 56.32
N ALA A 138 -25.81 22.15 57.53
CA ALA A 138 -24.60 21.58 58.05
C ALA A 138 -24.58 20.05 58.20
N ASP A 139 -23.32 19.59 58.44
CA ASP A 139 -22.91 18.39 59.17
C ASP A 139 -23.04 17.02 58.49
N THR A 140 -21.88 16.45 58.12
CA THR A 140 -21.46 15.14 58.65
C THR A 140 -20.01 14.80 58.25
N GLU A 141 -19.21 14.71 59.26
CA GLU A 141 -18.05 13.87 59.57
C GLU A 141 -17.06 13.39 58.50
N GLU A 142 -15.80 13.67 58.84
CA GLU A 142 -14.54 13.16 58.32
C GLU A 142 -14.51 11.63 58.16
N GLY A 143 -14.17 11.19 56.99
CA GLY A 143 -13.62 9.88 56.72
C GLY A 143 -12.48 10.05 55.74
N GLY A 144 -11.25 10.22 56.25
CA GLY A 144 -10.04 10.22 55.46
C GLY A 144 -9.90 8.89 54.72
N ALA A 145 -9.98 8.95 53.42
CA ALA A 145 -9.39 7.97 52.55
C ALA A 145 -8.32 8.71 51.74
N ASP A 146 -7.06 8.36 52.01
CA ASP A 146 -5.92 8.72 51.19
C ASP A 146 -6.27 8.39 49.72
N ALA A 147 -6.61 9.41 48.97
CA ALA A 147 -6.58 9.31 47.51
C ALA A 147 -5.10 9.19 47.13
N VAL A 148 -4.64 7.96 47.01
CA VAL A 148 -3.43 7.64 46.27
C VAL A 148 -3.73 8.12 44.86
N SER A 149 -3.14 9.24 44.48
CA SER A 149 -2.98 9.62 43.07
C SER A 149 -2.12 8.53 42.44
N SER A 150 -2.76 7.48 41.96
CA SER A 150 -2.15 6.58 41.02
C SER A 150 -2.10 7.35 39.71
N ASP A 151 -0.94 7.93 39.41
CA ASP A 151 -0.61 8.26 38.02
C ASP A 151 -0.98 7.03 37.20
N PRO A 152 -1.80 7.17 36.15
CA PRO A 152 -2.06 6.03 35.28
C PRO A 152 -0.71 5.53 34.76
N ALA A 153 -0.40 4.27 35.03
CA ALA A 153 0.81 3.66 34.54
C ALA A 153 0.81 3.86 33.00
N PRO A 154 1.95 4.25 32.41
CA PRO A 154 2.03 4.46 30.98
C PRO A 154 1.48 3.22 30.24
N ALA A 155 0.59 3.46 29.29
CA ALA A 155 -0.08 2.39 28.57
C ALA A 155 0.95 1.54 27.84
N THR A 156 1.02 0.26 28.20
CA THR A 156 1.84 -0.72 27.50
C THR A 156 0.96 -1.41 26.46
N ARG A 157 1.42 -1.46 25.23
CA ARG A 157 0.68 -2.15 24.16
C ARG A 157 1.63 -2.84 23.20
N ASP A 158 1.21 -4.00 22.68
CA ASP A 158 1.91 -4.66 21.59
C ASP A 158 1.81 -3.80 20.32
N PRO A 159 2.92 -3.44 19.68
CA PRO A 159 2.87 -2.67 18.44
C PRO A 159 2.48 -3.49 17.22
N ARG A 160 2.46 -4.82 17.31
CA ARG A 160 2.18 -5.71 16.18
C ARG A 160 0.75 -5.57 15.69
N GLY A 161 0.57 -5.63 14.38
CA GLY A 161 -0.75 -5.70 13.75
C GLY A 161 -1.52 -4.39 13.70
N SER A 162 -0.95 -3.26 14.16
CA SER A 162 -1.62 -1.96 14.05
C SER A 162 -1.84 -1.56 12.59
N ASP A 163 -3.03 -1.04 12.30
CA ASP A 163 -3.42 -0.56 10.97
C ASP A 163 -2.72 0.74 10.55
N LEU A 164 -1.91 1.34 11.45
CA LEU A 164 -1.10 2.51 11.14
C LEU A 164 0.17 2.18 10.35
N TRP A 165 0.62 0.93 10.41
CA TRP A 165 1.88 0.54 9.79
C TRP A 165 1.73 0.29 8.31
N LEU A 166 2.68 0.79 7.53
CA LEU A 166 2.80 0.51 6.10
C LEU A 166 3.46 -0.85 5.84
N ALA A 167 4.38 -1.26 6.71
CA ALA A 167 4.92 -2.61 6.75
C ALA A 167 5.54 -2.91 8.12
N GLU A 168 5.63 -4.19 8.44
CA GLU A 168 6.13 -4.74 9.69
C GLU A 168 7.24 -5.77 9.43
N TYR A 169 8.20 -5.85 10.32
CA TYR A 169 9.34 -6.78 10.29
C TYR A 169 9.59 -7.32 11.68
N GLU A 170 9.84 -8.62 11.78
CA GLU A 170 10.17 -9.30 13.02
C GLU A 170 11.39 -10.20 12.83
N GLN A 171 12.34 -10.11 13.73
CA GLN A 171 13.51 -11.00 13.78
C GLN A 171 13.97 -11.19 15.24
N THR A 172 14.65 -12.29 15.50
CA THR A 172 15.18 -12.59 16.85
C THR A 172 16.63 -12.13 16.94
N ASP A 173 16.95 -11.42 18.03
CA ASP A 173 18.28 -10.95 18.44
C ASP A 173 18.94 -9.89 17.52
N ASP A 174 18.81 -9.99 16.21
CA ASP A 174 19.44 -9.07 15.24
C ASP A 174 18.49 -8.83 14.07
N LEU A 175 17.82 -7.70 14.05
CA LEU A 175 16.95 -7.30 12.97
C LEU A 175 17.75 -6.54 11.91
N VAL A 176 17.77 -7.06 10.68
CA VAL A 176 18.40 -6.42 9.53
C VAL A 176 17.39 -6.31 8.40
N THR A 177 16.99 -5.09 8.08
CA THR A 177 16.01 -4.84 7.02
C THR A 177 16.46 -3.72 6.07
N PRO A 178 16.43 -3.96 4.75
CA PRO A 178 16.61 -2.90 3.78
C PRO A 178 15.33 -2.06 3.69
N LEU A 179 15.44 -0.76 3.86
CA LEU A 179 14.35 0.18 3.78
C LEU A 179 14.64 1.25 2.73
N GLN A 180 13.59 1.72 2.06
CA GLN A 180 13.66 2.89 1.20
C GLN A 180 12.39 3.70 1.41
N ILE A 181 12.40 4.47 2.48
CA ILE A 181 11.25 5.28 2.91
C ILE A 181 11.51 6.75 2.66
N PRO A 182 10.49 7.54 2.30
CA PRO A 182 10.58 9.00 2.20
C PRO A 182 10.80 9.66 3.58
N GLU A 183 11.10 10.95 3.59
CA GLU A 183 11.47 11.71 4.80
C GLU A 183 10.31 11.91 5.77
N ASP A 184 9.07 11.86 5.28
CA ASP A 184 7.83 11.99 6.05
C ASP A 184 7.38 10.69 6.74
N LEU A 185 8.13 9.60 6.53
CA LEU A 185 7.92 8.33 7.22
C LEU A 185 8.99 8.10 8.28
N SER A 186 8.61 7.52 9.41
CA SER A 186 9.49 7.13 10.51
C SER A 186 9.46 5.63 10.72
N VAL A 187 10.42 5.10 11.48
CA VAL A 187 10.50 3.69 11.85
C VAL A 187 10.34 3.56 13.36
N LEU A 188 9.38 2.75 13.79
CA LEU A 188 9.21 2.33 15.17
C LEU A 188 9.99 1.04 15.40
N LEU A 189 10.76 0.99 16.47
CA LEU A 189 11.41 -0.22 16.97
C LEU A 189 10.88 -0.54 18.37
N ALA A 190 10.60 -1.79 18.63
CA ALA A 190 10.15 -2.29 19.92
C ALA A 190 10.56 -3.76 20.09
N ALA A 191 10.35 -4.32 21.27
CA ALA A 191 10.30 -5.77 21.46
C ALA A 191 8.81 -6.22 21.38
N ASP A 192 8.17 -6.41 22.52
CA ASP A 192 6.78 -6.84 22.66
C ASP A 192 5.86 -5.75 23.26
N GLY A 193 6.38 -4.55 23.44
CA GLY A 193 5.68 -3.43 24.10
C GLY A 193 5.73 -3.47 25.64
N GLU A 194 6.19 -4.55 26.25
CA GLU A 194 6.41 -4.69 27.69
C GLU A 194 7.90 -4.64 28.04
N SER A 195 8.74 -5.27 27.24
CA SER A 195 10.20 -5.29 27.38
C SER A 195 10.82 -4.02 26.81
N ALA A 196 12.06 -3.71 27.22
CA ALA A 196 12.82 -2.61 26.65
C ALA A 196 13.09 -2.83 25.15
N ALA A 197 13.09 -1.75 24.40
CA ALA A 197 13.44 -1.75 22.99
C ALA A 197 14.91 -2.15 22.77
N PRO A 198 15.31 -2.53 21.52
CA PRO A 198 16.69 -2.82 21.18
C PRO A 198 17.66 -1.71 21.58
N THR A 199 18.82 -2.07 22.13
CA THR A 199 19.78 -1.13 22.71
C THR A 199 20.80 -0.57 21.70
N GLU A 200 21.03 -1.28 20.60
CA GLU A 200 21.94 -0.83 19.56
C GLU A 200 21.23 -0.66 18.22
N LEU A 201 21.35 0.52 17.65
CA LEU A 201 20.80 0.88 16.35
C LEU A 201 21.92 1.28 15.40
N SER A 202 21.90 0.78 14.19
CA SER A 202 22.75 1.28 13.12
C SER A 202 22.00 1.41 11.80
N VAL A 203 22.26 2.50 11.09
CA VAL A 203 21.77 2.71 9.74
C VAL A 203 22.95 2.76 8.79
N THR A 204 22.87 2.03 7.70
CA THR A 204 23.92 1.96 6.68
C THR A 204 23.38 2.41 5.34
N TRP A 205 24.04 3.37 4.72
CA TRP A 205 23.71 3.90 3.40
C TRP A 205 24.77 3.48 2.36
N PRO A 206 24.36 3.13 1.14
CA PRO A 206 25.29 2.93 0.04
C PRO A 206 25.85 4.27 -0.45
N ILE A 207 27.17 4.38 -0.53
CA ILE A 207 27.82 5.55 -1.11
C ILE A 207 28.30 5.21 -2.51
N THR A 208 27.86 5.99 -3.49
CA THR A 208 28.37 5.87 -4.86
C THR A 208 29.77 6.48 -4.95
N ASN A 209 30.79 5.67 -4.74
CA ASN A 209 32.17 6.07 -4.99
C ASN A 209 32.42 6.17 -6.50
N ARG A 210 32.17 7.34 -7.08
CA ARG A 210 32.46 7.60 -8.48
C ARG A 210 33.97 7.82 -8.64
N THR A 211 34.62 6.97 -9.43
CA THR A 211 36.01 7.13 -9.85
C THR A 211 36.06 7.67 -11.29
N PRO A 212 35.75 8.96 -11.51
CA PRO A 212 35.47 9.51 -12.84
C PRO A 212 36.68 9.48 -13.78
N TRP A 213 37.90 9.39 -13.25
CA TRP A 213 39.13 9.34 -14.03
C TRP A 213 39.64 7.93 -14.33
N ALA A 214 39.12 6.89 -13.69
CA ALA A 214 39.55 5.51 -13.89
C ALA A 214 39.31 5.05 -15.34
N GLY A 215 38.11 5.30 -15.89
CA GLY A 215 37.78 5.00 -17.27
C GLY A 215 38.69 5.71 -18.29
N PRO A 216 38.77 7.04 -18.27
CA PRO A 216 39.66 7.81 -19.15
C PRO A 216 41.13 7.39 -19.07
N LEU A 217 41.66 7.10 -17.88
CA LEU A 217 43.03 6.63 -17.70
C LEU A 217 43.27 5.25 -18.33
N ILE A 218 42.38 4.30 -18.14
CA ILE A 218 42.50 2.96 -18.72
C ILE A 218 42.39 3.01 -20.24
N VAL A 219 41.37 3.72 -20.77
CA VAL A 219 41.16 3.86 -22.21
C VAL A 219 42.29 4.69 -22.87
N GLY A 220 42.68 5.79 -22.27
CA GLY A 220 43.84 6.57 -22.71
C GLY A 220 45.11 5.75 -22.74
N GLY A 221 45.37 4.97 -21.70
CA GLY A 221 46.48 4.04 -21.63
C GLY A 221 46.43 2.95 -22.70
N ALA A 222 45.25 2.41 -23.01
CA ALA A 222 45.06 1.44 -24.09
C ALA A 222 45.32 2.05 -25.48
N ILE A 223 44.93 3.29 -25.73
CA ILE A 223 45.21 4.02 -26.95
C ILE A 223 46.71 4.27 -27.09
N VAL A 224 47.38 4.72 -26.03
CA VAL A 224 48.82 4.96 -26.03
C VAL A 224 49.58 3.64 -26.27
N MET A 225 49.10 2.53 -25.70
CA MET A 225 49.65 1.18 -25.92
C MET A 225 49.49 0.80 -27.39
N ALA A 226 48.32 1.00 -28.00
CA ALA A 226 48.10 0.71 -29.40
C ALA A 226 49.03 1.53 -30.32
N VAL A 227 49.27 2.81 -30.01
CA VAL A 227 50.24 3.66 -30.70
C VAL A 227 51.65 3.12 -30.51
N GLY A 228 52.03 2.69 -29.31
CA GLY A 228 53.31 2.06 -29.02
C GLY A 228 53.54 0.80 -29.86
N VAL A 229 52.56 -0.11 -29.93
CA VAL A 229 52.57 -1.30 -30.77
C VAL A 229 52.71 -0.96 -32.25
N TRP A 230 51.98 0.07 -32.71
CA TRP A 230 52.05 0.54 -34.10
C TRP A 230 53.45 1.08 -34.46
N LEU A 231 54.02 1.93 -33.56
CA LEU A 231 55.42 2.41 -33.74
C LEU A 231 56.45 1.28 -33.72
N TYR A 232 56.27 0.32 -32.84
CA TYR A 232 57.12 -0.87 -32.75
C TYR A 232 57.03 -1.72 -34.03
N PHE A 233 55.81 -1.93 -34.57
CA PHE A 233 55.59 -2.61 -35.83
C PHE A 233 56.23 -1.88 -37.03
N LEU A 234 56.11 -0.54 -37.06
CA LEU A 234 56.76 0.30 -38.07
C LEU A 234 58.30 0.18 -37.97
N ALA A 235 58.85 0.13 -36.77
CA ALA A 235 60.30 -0.07 -36.56
C ALA A 235 60.75 -1.44 -37.10
N ILE A 236 60.03 -2.52 -36.79
CA ILE A 236 60.31 -3.86 -37.29
C ILE A 236 60.16 -3.94 -38.83
N ARG A 237 59.12 -3.33 -39.38
CA ARG A 237 58.89 -3.30 -40.86
C ARG A 237 60.02 -2.54 -41.56
N HIS A 238 60.54 -1.53 -40.94
CA HIS A 238 61.69 -0.77 -41.46
C HIS A 238 62.96 -1.62 -41.45
N ILE A 239 63.22 -2.40 -40.38
CA ILE A 239 64.36 -3.35 -40.28
C ILE A 239 64.25 -4.42 -41.38
N ARG A 240 63.09 -4.99 -41.58
CA ARG A 240 62.88 -6.03 -42.60
C ARG A 240 63.05 -5.51 -44.04
N ARG A 241 62.76 -4.22 -44.27
CA ARG A 241 62.99 -3.59 -45.60
C ARG A 241 64.42 -3.16 -45.81
N SER A 242 65.22 -2.88 -44.78
CA SER A 242 66.61 -2.49 -44.87
C SER A 242 67.56 -3.67 -45.05
N LYS A 243 67.10 -4.92 -44.78
CA LYS A 243 67.81 -6.15 -45.09
C LYS A 243 67.33 -6.68 -46.45
N GLY A 244 67.60 -5.94 -47.54
CA GLY A 244 67.43 -6.45 -48.90
C GLY A 244 68.35 -7.63 -49.16
N PRO A 245 67.96 -8.59 -50.01
CA PRO A 245 68.81 -9.77 -50.29
C PRO A 245 70.07 -9.32 -50.99
N ARG A 246 71.21 -9.65 -50.39
CA ARG A 246 72.54 -9.58 -51.03
C ARG A 246 72.49 -10.50 -52.21
N ARG A 247 72.52 -9.95 -53.44
CA ARG A 247 72.78 -10.69 -54.68
C ARG A 247 74.18 -11.27 -54.58
N LYS A 248 74.32 -12.59 -54.50
CA LYS A 248 75.52 -13.33 -54.94
C LYS A 248 75.41 -13.53 -56.42
N GLY A 249 76.57 -13.20 -57.14
CA GLY A 249 76.69 -13.24 -58.57
C GLY A 249 76.67 -14.69 -59.08
N LEU A 250 76.26 -14.72 -60.33
CA LEU A 250 76.15 -15.88 -61.22
C LEU A 250 77.48 -16.52 -61.52
N PRO A 251 77.47 -17.80 -61.89
CA PRO A 251 78.19 -18.25 -63.07
C PRO A 251 77.25 -18.89 -64.10
N VAL A 252 77.68 -18.77 -65.37
CA VAL A 252 77.10 -18.98 -66.72
C VAL A 252 77.10 -20.46 -67.10
N PRO A 253 76.60 -20.88 -68.31
CA PRO A 253 75.63 -21.99 -68.42
C PRO A 253 76.27 -23.23 -69.09
N VAL A 254 75.57 -24.37 -69.04
CA VAL A 254 75.80 -25.48 -70.00
C VAL A 254 74.43 -26.07 -70.40
N THR A 255 74.23 -26.15 -71.69
CA THR A 255 73.25 -26.68 -72.60
C THR A 255 72.68 -28.06 -72.29
N GLU A 256 71.41 -28.24 -72.46
CA GLU A 256 70.53 -29.18 -73.25
C GLU A 256 70.78 -30.69 -73.21
N PRO A 257 69.93 -31.65 -73.61
CA PRO A 257 68.53 -31.51 -74.11
C PRO A 257 67.54 -32.67 -73.65
N ILE A 258 66.27 -32.52 -74.00
CA ILE A 258 65.25 -33.44 -74.55
C ILE A 258 65.01 -34.80 -73.88
N ASP A 259 63.78 -35.18 -73.49
CA ASP A 259 62.77 -35.89 -74.28
C ASP A 259 61.47 -36.18 -73.45
N LEU A 260 60.38 -35.89 -74.02
CA LEU A 260 59.17 -36.60 -74.40
C LEU A 260 58.75 -37.86 -73.63
N SER A 261 57.59 -37.88 -73.21
CA SER A 261 56.49 -38.77 -73.58
C SER A 261 55.58 -39.23 -72.46
N ASN A 262 54.37 -38.97 -72.73
CA ASN A 262 53.19 -39.86 -72.60
C ASN A 262 52.91 -40.57 -71.29
N SER A 263 51.79 -40.58 -70.86
CA SER A 263 50.44 -40.76 -71.30
C SER A 263 49.50 -41.13 -70.11
N ALA A 264 48.41 -40.58 -70.23
CA ALA A 264 47.11 -41.25 -70.17
C ALA A 264 46.58 -41.84 -68.88
N SER A 265 45.46 -41.33 -68.56
CA SER A 265 44.16 -41.99 -68.45
C SER A 265 43.61 -42.29 -67.08
N ARG A 266 42.56 -41.75 -66.81
CA ARG A 266 41.14 -42.12 -66.69
C ARG A 266 40.50 -41.92 -65.38
N LYS A 267 39.45 -41.12 -65.48
CA LYS A 267 38.01 -41.36 -65.10
C LYS A 267 37.71 -41.56 -63.64
N GLY A 268 36.73 -40.91 -63.11
CA GLY A 268 35.37 -40.48 -63.46
C GLY A 268 34.79 -39.61 -62.30
N VAL A 269 34.09 -38.59 -62.66
CA VAL A 269 32.64 -38.54 -62.84
C VAL A 269 31.88 -38.77 -61.57
N ILE A 270 30.98 -37.86 -61.04
CA ILE A 270 29.92 -37.00 -61.55
C ILE A 270 29.53 -36.06 -60.39
N SER A 271 29.27 -34.87 -60.56
CA SER A 271 28.17 -33.97 -60.86
C SER A 271 27.47 -33.46 -59.61
N ALA A 272 26.90 -32.33 -59.47
CA ALA A 272 26.55 -31.17 -60.22
C ALA A 272 26.12 -30.13 -59.19
N GLY A 273 26.12 -28.97 -59.39
CA GLY A 273 25.74 -27.86 -60.18
C GLY A 273 25.64 -26.69 -59.30
N GLY A 274 26.04 -25.60 -59.63
CA GLY A 274 25.77 -24.58 -60.57
C GLY A 274 25.48 -23.32 -59.80
N VAL A 275 25.91 -22.18 -60.05
CA VAL A 275 25.96 -21.21 -61.07
C VAL A 275 26.61 -19.90 -60.54
N ARG A 276 27.71 -19.50 -61.21
CA ARG A 276 28.07 -18.15 -61.67
C ARG A 276 27.79 -16.92 -60.83
N ARG A 277 28.69 -15.99 -60.61
CA ARG A 277 29.58 -15.16 -61.47
C ARG A 277 30.58 -14.47 -60.55
N ALA A 278 31.83 -14.55 -60.77
CA ALA A 278 32.72 -13.71 -61.56
C ALA A 278 32.80 -12.25 -61.11
N LEU A 279 33.92 -11.88 -60.70
CA LEU A 279 34.81 -10.76 -61.04
C LEU A 279 35.47 -10.24 -59.80
N SER A 280 36.61 -10.40 -59.66
CA SER A 280 37.88 -9.78 -59.98
C SER A 280 38.56 -9.11 -58.81
N ARG A 281 39.80 -9.58 -58.64
CA ARG A 281 40.95 -8.78 -58.23
C ARG A 281 40.81 -7.75 -57.14
N GLY A 282 41.39 -8.06 -56.04
CA GLY A 282 41.76 -7.06 -55.03
C GLY A 282 42.45 -7.71 -53.84
N ARG A 283 43.75 -7.84 -53.93
CA ARG A 283 44.58 -8.28 -52.80
C ARG A 283 44.39 -7.41 -51.55
N ARG A 284 44.19 -8.09 -50.38
CA ARG A 284 44.63 -7.68 -49.01
C ARG A 284 43.58 -6.95 -48.14
N PRO A 285 43.75 -7.05 -46.80
CA PRO A 285 44.62 -7.90 -45.96
C PRO A 285 43.89 -8.60 -44.80
N ILE A 286 44.27 -9.78 -44.45
CA ILE A 286 43.84 -10.58 -43.30
C ILE A 286 44.55 -10.11 -42.00
N LEU A 287 44.59 -8.81 -41.72
CA LEU A 287 45.23 -8.32 -40.47
C LEU A 287 44.40 -7.28 -39.72
N ALA A 288 43.11 -7.04 -40.13
CA ALA A 288 42.24 -6.08 -39.44
C ALA A 288 41.25 -6.73 -38.43
N VAL A 289 41.06 -8.06 -38.48
CA VAL A 289 40.04 -8.74 -37.66
C VAL A 289 40.44 -8.94 -36.20
N PRO A 290 41.69 -9.17 -35.80
CA PRO A 290 42.03 -9.28 -34.37
C PRO A 290 42.08 -7.93 -33.65
N ALA A 291 42.26 -6.80 -34.36
CA ALA A 291 42.31 -5.47 -33.69
C ALA A 291 40.93 -4.95 -33.31
N LEU A 292 39.88 -5.29 -34.07
CA LEU A 292 38.50 -4.91 -33.73
C LEU A 292 37.93 -5.77 -32.61
N GLY A 293 38.28 -7.05 -32.56
CA GLY A 293 37.83 -7.96 -31.48
C GLY A 293 38.42 -7.59 -30.10
N VAL A 294 39.68 -7.17 -30.04
CA VAL A 294 40.31 -6.70 -28.81
C VAL A 294 39.78 -5.35 -28.37
N SER A 295 39.39 -4.46 -29.30
CA SER A 295 38.80 -3.16 -28.97
C SER A 295 37.40 -3.28 -28.37
N VAL A 296 36.60 -4.24 -28.83
CA VAL A 296 35.24 -4.49 -28.33
C VAL A 296 35.30 -5.17 -26.93
N LEU A 297 36.26 -6.07 -26.70
CA LEU A 297 36.44 -6.69 -25.39
C LEU A 297 36.96 -5.71 -24.32
N LEU A 298 37.74 -4.70 -24.73
CA LEU A 298 38.24 -3.67 -23.80
C LEU A 298 37.17 -2.61 -23.49
N LEU A 299 36.15 -2.43 -24.34
CA LEU A 299 35.02 -1.53 -24.09
C LEU A 299 33.91 -2.18 -23.25
N ALA A 300 33.79 -3.50 -23.24
CA ALA A 300 32.79 -4.23 -22.48
C ALA A 300 33.08 -4.25 -20.96
N GLY A 301 34.27 -3.84 -20.52
CA GLY A 301 34.67 -3.81 -19.11
C GLY A 301 34.56 -2.44 -18.41
N CYS A 302 34.14 -1.39 -19.14
CA CYS A 302 33.98 -0.05 -18.55
C CYS A 302 32.51 0.21 -18.27
N SER A 303 32.09 0.06 -17.00
CA SER A 303 30.79 0.54 -16.55
C SER A 303 30.70 2.06 -16.75
N ALA A 304 29.49 2.59 -17.03
CA ALA A 304 29.23 4.01 -17.22
C ALA A 304 29.74 4.88 -16.06
N ASP A 305 29.81 4.30 -14.86
CA ASP A 305 30.28 4.97 -13.62
C ASP A 305 31.79 5.30 -13.60
N ALA A 306 32.56 4.70 -14.51
CA ALA A 306 34.00 4.94 -14.61
C ALA A 306 34.36 6.16 -15.52
N TRP A 307 33.36 6.86 -16.04
CA TRP A 307 33.57 8.02 -16.93
C TRP A 307 33.06 9.31 -16.27
N PRO A 308 33.76 10.46 -16.44
CA PRO A 308 33.25 11.75 -16.00
C PRO A 308 32.00 12.08 -16.81
N GLN A 309 30.90 12.28 -16.16
CA GLN A 309 29.66 12.76 -16.77
C GLN A 309 29.80 14.27 -17.04
N LEU A 310 30.06 14.60 -18.31
CA LEU A 310 30.12 15.99 -18.80
C LEU A 310 28.70 16.38 -19.28
N GLY A 311 27.80 16.65 -18.35
CA GLY A 311 26.47 17.13 -18.64
C GLY A 311 25.38 16.33 -17.92
N ALA A 312 24.52 17.06 -17.21
CA ALA A 312 23.36 16.64 -16.44
C ALA A 312 23.64 15.48 -15.46
N SER A 313 23.60 15.78 -14.19
CA SER A 313 23.34 14.77 -13.17
C SER A 313 22.20 13.88 -13.66
N PRO A 314 22.25 12.55 -13.48
CA PRO A 314 21.04 11.75 -13.65
C PRO A 314 20.00 12.40 -12.75
N THR A 315 18.98 12.98 -13.36
CA THR A 315 17.76 13.30 -12.66
C THR A 315 17.37 12.00 -11.98
N PRO A 316 17.27 11.93 -10.64
CA PRO A 316 16.67 10.78 -10.02
C PRO A 316 15.34 10.60 -10.75
N THR A 317 15.03 9.39 -11.16
CA THR A 317 13.67 9.07 -11.63
C THR A 317 12.78 9.61 -10.52
N PRO A 318 11.89 10.56 -10.79
CA PRO A 318 11.01 11.01 -9.75
C PRO A 318 10.20 9.78 -9.35
N THR A 319 10.50 9.21 -8.18
CA THR A 319 9.44 8.62 -7.38
C THR A 319 8.39 9.72 -7.40
N GLN A 320 7.19 9.41 -7.84
CA GLN A 320 6.10 10.38 -7.83
C GLN A 320 5.84 10.72 -6.36
N THR A 321 6.64 11.61 -5.82
CA THR A 321 6.28 12.34 -4.63
C THR A 321 5.16 13.24 -5.10
N VAL A 322 3.94 12.83 -4.86
CA VAL A 322 2.78 13.70 -4.98
C VAL A 322 3.06 14.82 -3.98
N ILE A 323 3.54 15.96 -4.48
CA ILE A 323 3.70 17.16 -3.66
C ILE A 323 2.27 17.60 -3.37
N ALA A 324 1.73 17.22 -2.21
CA ALA A 324 0.50 17.80 -1.72
C ALA A 324 0.74 19.32 -1.59
N PRO A 325 -0.16 20.17 -2.09
CA PRO A 325 -0.04 21.60 -1.89
C PRO A 325 0.07 21.92 -0.40
N GLU A 326 0.90 22.90 -0.03
CA GLU A 326 0.98 23.35 1.35
C GLU A 326 -0.42 23.70 1.89
N GLY A 327 -0.82 23.03 2.98
CA GLY A 327 -2.13 23.19 3.61
C GLY A 327 -3.20 22.19 3.19
N GLN A 328 -2.90 21.23 2.32
CA GLN A 328 -3.79 20.10 2.07
C GLN A 328 -3.60 19.05 3.17
N GLN A 329 -4.70 18.68 3.83
CA GLN A 329 -4.68 17.59 4.81
C GLN A 329 -4.34 16.27 4.10
N GLN A 330 -3.56 15.45 4.76
CA GLN A 330 -3.24 14.11 4.24
C GLN A 330 -4.49 13.22 4.32
N PRO A 331 -4.68 12.31 3.36
CA PRO A 331 -5.78 11.36 3.42
C PRO A 331 -5.60 10.40 4.60
N ALA A 332 -6.69 9.93 5.19
CA ALA A 332 -6.72 9.04 6.35
C ALA A 332 -5.88 7.76 6.16
N VAL A 333 -5.89 7.20 4.97
CA VAL A 333 -5.12 6.00 4.59
C VAL A 333 -4.53 6.14 3.19
N THR A 334 -3.43 5.44 2.94
CA THR A 334 -2.91 5.20 1.58
C THR A 334 -3.63 4.01 0.93
N ARG A 335 -3.43 3.80 -0.38
CA ARG A 335 -3.99 2.64 -1.08
C ARG A 335 -3.51 1.33 -0.45
N ASP A 336 -2.21 1.18 -0.26
CA ASP A 336 -1.61 -0.06 0.27
C ASP A 336 -2.09 -0.35 1.71
N GLN A 337 -2.26 0.71 2.55
CA GLN A 337 -2.86 0.56 3.88
C GLN A 337 -4.32 0.10 3.80
N ALA A 338 -5.13 0.72 2.94
CA ALA A 338 -6.53 0.33 2.80
C ALA A 338 -6.69 -1.13 2.35
N GLU A 339 -5.86 -1.58 1.39
CA GLU A 339 -5.84 -2.97 0.93
C GLU A 339 -5.47 -3.93 2.08
N THR A 340 -4.43 -3.63 2.85
CA THR A 340 -4.01 -4.43 4.02
C THR A 340 -5.09 -4.45 5.11
N ILE A 341 -5.72 -3.30 5.40
CA ILE A 341 -6.78 -3.20 6.42
C ILE A 341 -7.98 -4.06 6.03
N VAL A 342 -8.46 -3.93 4.78
CA VAL A 342 -9.61 -4.72 4.31
C VAL A 342 -9.29 -6.23 4.31
N GLU A 343 -8.07 -6.63 3.97
CA GLU A 343 -7.62 -8.03 4.06
C GLU A 343 -7.65 -8.53 5.50
N ARG A 344 -7.10 -7.78 6.45
CA ARG A 344 -7.12 -8.13 7.89
C ARG A 344 -8.55 -8.22 8.44
N VAL A 345 -9.43 -7.29 8.05
CA VAL A 345 -10.86 -7.36 8.41
C VAL A 345 -11.50 -8.63 7.87
N ALA A 346 -11.28 -8.93 6.59
CA ALA A 346 -11.87 -10.12 5.96
C ALA A 346 -11.38 -11.42 6.61
N ASP A 347 -10.09 -11.53 6.90
CA ASP A 347 -9.50 -12.71 7.56
C ASP A 347 -10.05 -12.89 8.97
N THR A 348 -10.00 -11.84 9.80
CA THR A 348 -10.48 -11.90 11.19
C THR A 348 -11.99 -12.21 11.26
N VAL A 349 -12.79 -11.54 10.42
CA VAL A 349 -14.24 -11.80 10.35
C VAL A 349 -14.52 -13.20 9.81
N GLY A 350 -13.74 -13.69 8.84
CA GLY A 350 -13.84 -15.06 8.33
C GLY A 350 -13.58 -16.11 9.42
N GLU A 351 -12.59 -15.92 10.28
CA GLU A 351 -12.32 -16.76 11.44
C GLU A 351 -13.46 -16.70 12.46
N ALA A 352 -13.94 -15.49 12.77
CA ALA A 352 -15.06 -15.27 13.67
C ALA A 352 -16.36 -15.93 13.14
N ASP A 353 -16.66 -15.76 11.85
CA ASP A 353 -17.80 -16.41 11.18
C ASP A 353 -17.72 -17.94 11.23
N ALA A 354 -16.53 -18.51 11.12
CA ALA A 354 -16.33 -19.95 11.21
C ALA A 354 -16.51 -20.48 12.65
N ALA A 355 -16.03 -19.71 13.63
CA ALA A 355 -16.09 -20.07 15.04
C ALA A 355 -17.40 -19.65 15.75
N LEU A 356 -18.22 -18.79 15.13
CA LEU A 356 -19.36 -18.09 15.74
C LEU A 356 -18.93 -17.25 16.96
N ASP A 357 -17.74 -16.63 16.86
CA ASP A 357 -17.11 -15.86 17.92
C ASP A 357 -17.42 -14.37 17.72
N LEU A 358 -18.37 -13.87 18.52
CA LEU A 358 -18.81 -12.48 18.44
C LEU A 358 -17.76 -11.52 19.01
N ASP A 359 -16.97 -11.93 20.01
CA ASP A 359 -15.93 -11.11 20.61
C ASP A 359 -14.80 -10.89 19.60
N LEU A 360 -14.42 -11.95 18.86
CA LEU A 360 -13.46 -11.83 17.76
C LEU A 360 -14.02 -10.95 16.62
N ALA A 361 -15.28 -11.12 16.25
CA ALA A 361 -15.92 -10.27 15.23
C ALA A 361 -15.91 -8.78 15.64
N ALA A 362 -16.15 -8.47 16.91
CA ALA A 362 -16.18 -7.11 17.44
C ALA A 362 -14.81 -6.42 17.42
N THR A 363 -13.71 -7.15 17.22
CA THR A 363 -12.38 -6.54 17.03
C THR A 363 -12.24 -5.86 15.65
N ARG A 364 -13.09 -6.23 14.68
CA ARG A 364 -13.04 -5.71 13.30
C ARG A 364 -14.38 -5.24 12.75
N LEU A 365 -15.47 -5.40 13.49
CA LEU A 365 -16.82 -4.94 13.11
C LEU A 365 -17.40 -4.06 14.21
N ASP A 366 -18.22 -3.10 13.80
CA ASP A 366 -19.10 -2.37 14.69
C ASP A 366 -20.47 -2.07 14.06
N GLY A 367 -21.29 -1.30 14.73
CA GLY A 367 -22.53 -0.79 14.18
C GLY A 367 -23.45 -1.85 13.60
N ALA A 368 -23.96 -1.59 12.40
CA ALA A 368 -24.92 -2.46 11.72
C ALA A 368 -24.30 -3.82 11.34
N MET A 369 -23.02 -3.83 10.98
CA MET A 369 -22.30 -5.04 10.59
C MET A 369 -22.19 -6.02 11.76
N LEU A 370 -21.80 -5.53 12.95
CA LEU A 370 -21.68 -6.37 14.15
C LEU A 370 -23.04 -6.88 14.60
N ALA A 371 -24.09 -6.04 14.56
CA ALA A 371 -25.44 -6.44 14.92
C ALA A 371 -25.98 -7.57 14.02
N ALA A 372 -25.75 -7.48 12.71
CA ALA A 372 -26.14 -8.53 11.76
C ALA A 372 -25.40 -9.86 12.06
N ARG A 373 -24.08 -9.81 12.37
CA ARG A 373 -23.30 -11.01 12.75
C ARG A 373 -23.79 -11.63 14.04
N ALA A 374 -24.09 -10.85 15.07
CA ALA A 374 -24.61 -11.34 16.34
C ALA A 374 -25.89 -12.17 16.16
N THR A 375 -26.82 -11.68 15.34
CA THR A 375 -28.06 -12.40 15.01
C THR A 375 -27.78 -13.65 14.19
N ASN A 376 -26.93 -13.56 13.17
CA ASN A 376 -26.57 -14.70 12.34
C ASN A 376 -25.90 -15.82 13.17
N TYR A 377 -24.98 -15.49 14.06
CA TYR A 377 -24.32 -16.47 14.94
C TYR A 377 -25.30 -17.17 15.88
N THR A 378 -26.26 -16.40 16.44
CA THR A 378 -27.35 -16.97 17.25
C THR A 378 -28.17 -17.97 16.46
N LEU A 379 -28.53 -17.64 15.22
CA LEU A 379 -29.32 -18.51 14.37
C LEU A 379 -28.54 -19.74 13.92
N ARG A 380 -27.28 -19.61 13.53
CA ARG A 380 -26.41 -20.74 13.16
C ARG A 380 -26.11 -21.67 14.32
N GLY A 381 -26.03 -21.12 15.53
CA GLY A 381 -25.87 -21.92 16.76
C GLY A 381 -27.09 -22.76 17.11
N ALA A 382 -28.29 -22.37 16.67
CA ALA A 382 -29.54 -23.00 16.99
C ALA A 382 -30.16 -23.81 15.84
N ILE A 383 -29.97 -23.36 14.59
CA ILE A 383 -30.61 -23.94 13.41
C ILE A 383 -29.56 -24.65 12.54
N PRO A 384 -29.59 -25.97 12.39
CA PRO A 384 -28.72 -26.68 11.48
C PRO A 384 -28.84 -26.14 10.05
N ASP A 385 -27.71 -26.00 9.37
CA ASP A 385 -27.62 -25.53 7.98
C ASP A 385 -28.15 -24.11 7.72
N TYR A 386 -28.31 -23.26 8.76
CA TYR A 386 -28.59 -21.86 8.55
C TYR A 386 -27.44 -21.19 7.78
N ALA A 387 -27.79 -20.37 6.81
CA ALA A 387 -26.81 -19.78 5.91
C ALA A 387 -25.77 -18.92 6.65
N ALA A 388 -24.49 -19.10 6.31
CA ALA A 388 -23.45 -18.18 6.74
C ALA A 388 -23.67 -16.78 6.16
N PRO A 389 -23.21 -15.73 6.84
CA PRO A 389 -23.28 -14.40 6.27
C PRO A 389 -22.38 -14.29 5.04
N ALA A 390 -22.63 -13.31 4.20
CA ALA A 390 -21.74 -13.03 3.08
C ALA A 390 -20.32 -12.74 3.59
N PRO A 391 -19.26 -13.31 2.99
CA PRO A 391 -17.89 -13.01 3.36
C PRO A 391 -17.58 -11.53 3.06
N ILE A 392 -16.66 -10.95 3.83
CA ILE A 392 -16.13 -9.64 3.51
C ILE A 392 -15.21 -9.79 2.29
N VAL A 393 -15.48 -9.01 1.26
CA VAL A 393 -14.71 -9.04 0.02
C VAL A 393 -13.42 -8.24 0.21
N SER A 394 -12.27 -8.91 0.10
CA SER A 394 -10.93 -8.31 0.21
C SER A 394 -10.14 -8.39 -1.10
N GLY A 395 -10.82 -8.60 -2.22
CA GLY A 395 -10.19 -8.67 -3.53
C GLY A 395 -9.59 -7.32 -3.97
N SER A 396 -9.42 -7.15 -5.28
CA SER A 396 -8.92 -5.88 -5.81
C SER A 396 -9.84 -4.73 -5.40
N LEU A 397 -9.29 -3.73 -4.71
CA LEU A 397 -10.02 -2.52 -4.37
C LEU A 397 -10.03 -1.59 -5.60
N GLU A 398 -11.18 -1.49 -6.25
CA GLU A 398 -11.36 -0.62 -7.42
C GLU A 398 -11.41 0.86 -7.02
N ILE A 399 -12.12 1.15 -5.93
CA ILE A 399 -12.27 2.51 -5.39
C ILE A 399 -11.79 2.51 -3.94
N ILE A 400 -10.97 3.50 -3.61
CA ILE A 400 -10.60 3.85 -2.23
C ILE A 400 -10.76 5.35 -2.11
N LEU A 401 -11.72 5.77 -1.28
CA LEU A 401 -11.98 7.17 -0.96
C LEU A 401 -11.70 7.40 0.52
N PRO A 402 -10.46 7.78 0.88
CA PRO A 402 -10.13 8.11 2.26
C PRO A 402 -10.72 9.47 2.64
N GLN A 403 -11.04 9.65 3.91
CA GLN A 403 -11.30 10.96 4.47
C GLN A 403 -10.04 11.83 4.35
N ALA A 404 -10.19 13.07 3.89
CA ALA A 404 -9.12 14.06 3.85
C ALA A 404 -8.91 14.66 5.26
N PHE A 405 -8.39 13.85 6.17
CA PHE A 405 -8.20 14.19 7.58
C PHE A 405 -7.09 13.32 8.17
N ASP A 406 -6.15 13.92 8.87
CA ASP A 406 -4.99 13.29 9.49
C ASP A 406 -5.13 13.05 10.99
N GLY A 407 -6.25 13.47 11.60
CA GLY A 407 -6.59 13.21 13.00
C GLY A 407 -7.51 12.00 13.18
N TRP A 408 -8.15 11.91 14.35
CA TRP A 408 -9.12 10.88 14.71
C TRP A 408 -10.43 11.50 15.25
N PRO A 409 -11.58 10.81 15.12
CA PRO A 409 -11.78 9.59 14.32
C PRO A 409 -11.58 9.83 12.84
N ARG A 410 -11.10 8.82 12.12
CA ARG A 410 -10.88 8.90 10.68
C ARG A 410 -11.44 7.67 9.96
N SER A 411 -11.74 7.81 8.69
CA SER A 411 -12.45 6.78 7.95
C SER A 411 -12.04 6.73 6.48
N PHE A 412 -12.41 5.64 5.84
CA PHE A 412 -12.39 5.54 4.38
C PHE A 412 -13.53 4.69 3.86
N LEU A 413 -13.92 4.96 2.62
CA LEU A 413 -14.83 4.13 1.85
C LEU A 413 -14.03 3.31 0.86
N ALA A 414 -14.38 2.04 0.71
CA ALA A 414 -13.78 1.15 -0.27
C ALA A 414 -14.85 0.45 -1.10
N VAL A 415 -14.52 0.20 -2.37
CA VAL A 415 -15.29 -0.70 -3.24
C VAL A 415 -14.37 -1.83 -3.67
N ALA A 416 -14.78 -3.05 -3.38
CA ALA A 416 -14.06 -4.27 -3.73
C ALA A 416 -14.88 -5.11 -4.69
N ASP A 417 -14.24 -5.63 -5.73
CA ASP A 417 -14.85 -6.54 -6.69
C ASP A 417 -14.65 -8.00 -6.26
N ASP A 418 -15.72 -8.77 -6.28
CA ASP A 418 -15.68 -10.22 -6.15
C ASP A 418 -15.78 -10.87 -7.52
N GLU A 419 -14.64 -11.30 -8.06
CA GLU A 419 -14.56 -12.00 -9.34
C GLU A 419 -15.36 -13.31 -9.37
N SER A 420 -15.57 -13.93 -8.20
CA SER A 420 -16.27 -15.23 -8.09
C SER A 420 -17.77 -15.11 -8.26
N SER A 421 -18.37 -14.06 -7.76
CA SER A 421 -19.81 -13.77 -7.84
C SER A 421 -20.16 -12.73 -8.92
N ASN A 422 -19.16 -12.04 -9.47
CA ASN A 422 -19.31 -10.90 -10.38
C ASN A 422 -20.19 -9.79 -9.76
N THR A 423 -19.96 -9.53 -8.48
CA THR A 423 -20.59 -8.46 -7.70
C THR A 423 -19.52 -7.55 -7.12
N SER A 424 -19.87 -6.31 -6.82
CA SER A 424 -19.00 -5.37 -6.12
C SER A 424 -19.61 -5.04 -4.77
N SER A 425 -18.78 -4.91 -3.74
CA SER A 425 -19.19 -4.52 -2.40
C SER A 425 -18.66 -3.13 -2.07
N ILE A 426 -19.52 -2.29 -1.51
CA ILE A 426 -19.18 -0.99 -0.96
C ILE A 426 -19.10 -1.07 0.56
N MET A 427 -18.08 -0.47 1.16
CA MET A 427 -17.75 -0.61 2.57
C MET A 427 -17.33 0.73 3.18
N VAL A 428 -17.68 0.95 4.46
CA VAL A 428 -17.18 2.08 5.26
C VAL A 428 -16.43 1.53 6.46
N LEU A 429 -15.17 1.93 6.59
CA LEU A 429 -14.30 1.57 7.69
C LEU A 429 -13.91 2.81 8.48
N THR A 430 -13.94 2.71 9.82
CA THR A 430 -13.68 3.83 10.73
C THR A 430 -12.68 3.43 11.81
N GLN A 431 -11.69 4.26 12.06
CA GLN A 431 -10.74 4.16 13.15
C GLN A 431 -11.02 5.25 14.18
N LYS A 432 -11.29 4.86 15.41
CA LYS A 432 -11.72 5.78 16.48
C LYS A 432 -10.58 6.64 17.02
N ASP A 433 -9.43 6.06 17.21
CA ASP A 433 -8.24 6.65 17.82
C ASP A 433 -6.97 5.97 17.27
N PRO A 434 -5.76 6.47 17.55
CA PRO A 434 -4.52 5.90 17.01
C PRO A 434 -4.19 4.49 17.54
N TRP A 435 -4.85 4.04 18.57
CA TRP A 435 -4.59 2.75 19.21
C TRP A 435 -5.58 1.66 18.82
N SER A 436 -6.69 2.07 18.20
CA SER A 436 -7.74 1.17 17.72
C SER A 436 -7.46 0.75 16.29
N ASP A 437 -7.90 -0.45 15.93
CA ASP A 437 -7.95 -0.90 14.56
C ASP A 437 -9.13 -0.26 13.80
N PHE A 438 -9.08 -0.30 12.48
CA PHE A 438 -10.23 0.04 11.66
C PHE A 438 -11.34 -1.01 11.81
N LEU A 439 -12.56 -0.52 12.08
CA LEU A 439 -13.77 -1.33 12.17
C LEU A 439 -14.64 -1.11 10.93
N LEU A 440 -15.18 -2.19 10.38
CA LEU A 440 -16.15 -2.14 9.30
C LEU A 440 -17.54 -1.86 9.89
N SER A 441 -18.08 -0.67 9.64
CA SER A 441 -19.34 -0.18 10.20
C SER A 441 -20.53 -0.45 9.26
N TYR A 442 -20.31 -0.29 7.96
CA TYR A 442 -21.32 -0.48 6.91
C TYR A 442 -20.75 -1.27 5.75
N ALA A 443 -21.54 -2.20 5.21
CA ALA A 443 -21.25 -2.88 3.95
C ALA A 443 -22.54 -3.16 3.16
N GLY A 444 -22.44 -3.16 1.83
CA GLY A 444 -23.55 -3.49 0.96
C GLY A 444 -23.06 -3.92 -0.42
N SER A 445 -23.91 -4.64 -1.15
CA SER A 445 -23.68 -4.93 -2.56
C SER A 445 -24.05 -3.75 -3.43
N LEU A 446 -23.16 -3.36 -4.35
CA LEU A 446 -23.46 -2.32 -5.34
C LEU A 446 -24.50 -2.80 -6.35
N GLU A 447 -25.38 -1.90 -6.74
CA GLU A 447 -26.34 -2.13 -7.81
C GLU A 447 -25.65 -2.09 -9.17
N ALA A 448 -25.79 -3.14 -9.95
CA ALA A 448 -25.10 -3.31 -11.23
C ALA A 448 -25.43 -2.25 -12.29
N SER A 449 -26.57 -1.58 -12.17
CA SER A 449 -27.03 -0.54 -13.11
C SER A 449 -26.71 0.87 -12.65
N THR A 450 -26.22 1.07 -11.44
CA THR A 450 -26.00 2.39 -10.84
C THR A 450 -24.61 2.92 -11.15
N LEU A 451 -24.54 4.15 -11.63
CA LEU A 451 -23.28 4.84 -11.87
C LEU A 451 -22.76 5.45 -10.56
N MET A 452 -21.54 5.13 -10.21
CA MET A 452 -20.85 5.81 -9.13
C MET A 452 -20.62 7.29 -9.50
N PRO A 453 -20.74 8.22 -8.53
CA PRO A 453 -20.37 9.61 -8.76
C PRO A 453 -18.87 9.77 -8.97
N ASP A 454 -18.45 10.90 -9.52
CA ASP A 454 -17.03 11.24 -9.65
C ASP A 454 -16.41 11.47 -8.27
N LEU A 455 -15.35 10.73 -7.96
CA LEU A 455 -14.69 10.70 -6.65
C LEU A 455 -13.28 11.30 -6.71
N ALA A 456 -12.85 11.87 -5.59
CA ALA A 456 -11.49 12.34 -5.44
C ALA A 456 -10.48 11.16 -5.53
N PRO A 457 -9.31 11.39 -6.13
CA PRO A 457 -8.26 10.37 -6.11
C PRO A 457 -7.84 10.03 -4.67
N THR A 458 -7.43 8.79 -4.43
CA THR A 458 -7.03 8.28 -3.09
C THR A 458 -5.98 9.16 -2.40
N TYR A 459 -5.04 9.74 -3.15
CA TYR A 459 -4.00 10.61 -2.59
C TYR A 459 -4.48 12.03 -2.23
N VAL A 460 -5.71 12.39 -2.59
CA VAL A 460 -6.35 13.66 -2.21
C VAL A 460 -7.33 13.42 -1.06
N GLY A 461 -8.13 12.35 -1.15
CA GLY A 461 -9.21 12.07 -0.22
C GLY A 461 -10.41 13.00 -0.38
N ALA A 462 -11.41 12.80 0.45
CA ALA A 462 -12.64 13.58 0.48
C ALA A 462 -12.94 14.10 1.88
N PRO A 463 -13.48 15.32 2.04
CA PRO A 463 -13.94 15.78 3.34
C PRO A 463 -15.15 14.96 3.80
N GLN A 464 -15.22 14.69 5.09
CA GLN A 464 -16.42 14.14 5.72
C GLN A 464 -17.52 15.20 5.71
N VAL A 465 -18.73 14.79 5.37
CA VAL A 465 -19.92 15.65 5.44
C VAL A 465 -20.61 15.42 6.78
N GLN A 466 -20.86 16.51 7.51
CA GLN A 466 -21.51 16.43 8.82
C GLN A 466 -22.97 15.95 8.67
N PRO A 467 -23.53 15.24 9.68
CA PRO A 467 -24.88 14.70 9.60
C PRO A 467 -25.97 15.77 9.33
N ASP A 468 -25.81 16.97 9.87
CA ASP A 468 -26.73 18.11 9.73
C ASP A 468 -26.37 19.08 8.59
N SER A 469 -25.50 18.65 7.66
CA SER A 469 -24.97 19.52 6.61
C SER A 469 -26.05 20.09 5.70
N PRO A 470 -26.15 21.44 5.57
CA PRO A 470 -27.11 22.07 4.68
C PRO A 470 -26.65 22.15 3.22
N PHE A 471 -25.47 21.61 2.88
CA PHE A 471 -24.88 21.72 1.54
C PHE A 471 -25.37 20.64 0.57
N LEU A 472 -26.11 19.65 1.06
CA LEU A 472 -26.78 18.63 0.26
C LEU A 472 -28.26 19.00 0.06
N ILE A 473 -28.92 18.36 -0.91
CA ILE A 473 -30.38 18.54 -1.08
C ILE A 473 -31.17 18.01 0.12
N MET A 474 -30.58 17.11 0.90
CA MET A 474 -31.09 16.55 2.15
C MET A 474 -29.91 16.29 3.09
N PRO A 475 -29.97 16.70 4.37
CA PRO A 475 -28.94 16.37 5.36
C PRO A 475 -28.78 14.86 5.52
N PRO A 476 -27.57 14.34 5.70
CA PRO A 476 -27.34 12.89 5.89
C PRO A 476 -28.21 12.25 6.97
N GLU A 477 -28.47 12.94 8.09
CA GLU A 477 -29.29 12.45 9.19
C GLU A 477 -30.78 12.30 8.85
N GLU A 478 -31.27 13.01 7.84
CA GLU A 478 -32.68 12.94 7.43
C GLU A 478 -32.93 11.86 6.35
N VAL A 479 -31.86 11.37 5.68
CA VAL A 479 -32.00 10.46 4.52
C VAL A 479 -32.71 9.16 4.89
N ALA A 480 -32.36 8.55 6.04
CA ALA A 480 -32.95 7.28 6.47
C ALA A 480 -34.44 7.41 6.78
N ALA A 481 -34.84 8.47 7.48
CA ALA A 481 -36.24 8.75 7.81
C ALA A 481 -37.07 9.05 6.56
N ALA A 482 -36.54 9.88 5.65
CA ALA A 482 -37.20 10.22 4.40
C ALA A 482 -37.38 9.00 3.48
N TYR A 483 -36.35 8.15 3.37
CA TYR A 483 -36.43 6.92 2.58
C TYR A 483 -37.41 5.91 3.19
N SER A 484 -37.43 5.79 4.53
CA SER A 484 -38.41 4.98 5.24
C SER A 484 -39.84 5.42 4.98
N ASP A 485 -40.09 6.75 4.89
CA ASP A 485 -41.41 7.29 4.54
C ASP A 485 -41.80 6.90 3.11
N VAL A 486 -40.86 6.95 2.15
CA VAL A 486 -41.08 6.47 0.77
C VAL A 486 -41.41 4.97 0.73
N ILE A 487 -40.72 4.14 1.51
CA ILE A 487 -40.99 2.70 1.61
C ILE A 487 -42.42 2.45 2.17
N ASN A 488 -42.84 3.25 3.16
CA ASN A 488 -44.12 3.06 3.82
C ASN A 488 -45.31 3.56 2.98
N ASN A 489 -45.16 4.72 2.32
CA ASN A 489 -46.25 5.46 1.70
C ASN A 489 -46.20 5.48 0.16
N GLY A 490 -45.09 5.02 -0.44
CA GLY A 490 -44.94 5.01 -1.90
C GLY A 490 -45.14 6.40 -2.50
N GLU A 491 -45.96 6.50 -3.53
CA GLU A 491 -46.29 7.76 -4.23
C GLU A 491 -46.99 8.83 -3.33
N ASP A 492 -47.56 8.43 -2.20
CA ASP A 492 -48.18 9.33 -1.24
C ASP A 492 -47.17 10.00 -0.28
N SER A 493 -45.89 9.60 -0.31
CA SER A 493 -44.83 10.22 0.47
C SER A 493 -44.47 11.60 -0.09
N GLU A 494 -44.26 12.57 0.79
CA GLU A 494 -43.74 13.89 0.39
C GLU A 494 -42.31 13.85 -0.17
N PHE A 495 -41.55 12.78 0.13
CA PHE A 495 -40.17 12.56 -0.32
C PHE A 495 -40.08 11.72 -1.60
N PHE A 496 -41.22 11.23 -2.15
CA PHE A 496 -41.21 10.32 -3.30
C PHE A 496 -40.41 10.88 -4.49
N GLU A 497 -40.59 12.15 -4.80
CA GLU A 497 -39.91 12.83 -5.90
C GLU A 497 -38.43 13.18 -5.60
N VAL A 498 -38.01 13.07 -4.34
CA VAL A 498 -36.63 13.35 -3.93
C VAL A 498 -35.70 12.18 -4.25
N PHE A 499 -36.24 10.95 -4.19
CA PHE A 499 -35.49 9.73 -4.51
C PHE A 499 -35.75 9.28 -5.96
N GLU A 500 -34.70 8.79 -6.61
CA GLU A 500 -34.78 8.19 -7.94
C GLU A 500 -35.46 6.82 -7.84
N GLU A 501 -36.50 6.59 -8.65
CA GLU A 501 -37.19 5.30 -8.67
C GLU A 501 -36.50 4.29 -9.58
N GLU A 502 -35.93 4.79 -10.71
CA GLU A 502 -35.24 3.95 -11.66
C GLU A 502 -33.93 3.44 -11.08
N GLY A 503 -33.78 2.11 -10.99
CA GLY A 503 -32.56 1.48 -10.41
C GLY A 503 -32.67 1.21 -8.91
N ASP A 504 -33.72 1.66 -8.21
CA ASP A 504 -33.92 1.35 -6.78
C ASP A 504 -34.49 -0.07 -6.59
N GLN A 505 -33.58 -1.05 -6.62
CA GLN A 505 -33.94 -2.47 -6.47
C GLN A 505 -34.42 -2.80 -5.05
N LEU A 506 -33.90 -2.10 -4.03
CA LEU A 506 -34.31 -2.32 -2.64
C LEU A 506 -35.77 -1.99 -2.45
N ARG A 507 -36.23 -0.78 -2.84
CA ARG A 507 -37.62 -0.37 -2.75
C ARG A 507 -38.55 -1.29 -3.53
N ALA A 508 -38.16 -1.67 -4.76
CA ALA A 508 -38.93 -2.60 -5.58
C ALA A 508 -39.02 -4.02 -4.95
N SER A 509 -37.93 -4.50 -4.37
CA SER A 509 -37.88 -5.78 -3.68
C SER A 509 -38.76 -5.79 -2.43
N ILE A 510 -38.66 -4.77 -1.57
CA ILE A 510 -39.49 -4.62 -0.36
C ILE A 510 -40.97 -4.56 -0.73
N ALA A 511 -41.34 -3.74 -1.70
CA ALA A 511 -42.75 -3.61 -2.13
C ALA A 511 -43.30 -4.96 -2.65
N SER A 512 -42.52 -5.68 -3.46
CA SER A 512 -42.88 -6.99 -3.99
C SER A 512 -43.01 -8.06 -2.90
N ASP A 513 -42.06 -8.08 -1.94
CA ASP A 513 -42.10 -9.04 -0.82
C ASP A 513 -43.28 -8.77 0.11
N ARG A 514 -43.50 -7.51 0.50
CA ARG A 514 -44.66 -7.10 1.32
C ARG A 514 -45.98 -7.49 0.66
N ALA A 515 -46.14 -7.21 -0.64
CA ALA A 515 -47.36 -7.56 -1.39
C ALA A 515 -47.57 -9.10 -1.41
N ARG A 516 -46.54 -9.89 -1.72
CA ARG A 516 -46.59 -11.34 -1.73
C ARG A 516 -46.96 -11.90 -0.35
N ARG A 517 -46.33 -11.46 0.70
CA ARG A 517 -46.55 -11.94 2.07
C ARG A 517 -47.94 -11.57 2.58
N LEU A 518 -48.43 -10.39 2.25
CA LEU A 518 -49.78 -9.94 2.59
C LEU A 518 -50.83 -10.81 1.86
N GLU A 519 -50.61 -11.15 0.58
CA GLU A 519 -51.48 -12.03 -0.18
C GLU A 519 -51.52 -13.44 0.43
N GLU A 520 -50.37 -14.02 0.74
CA GLU A 520 -50.26 -15.34 1.39
C GLU A 520 -50.94 -15.35 2.77
N PHE A 521 -50.75 -14.29 3.55
CA PHE A 521 -51.38 -14.14 4.85
C PHE A 521 -52.90 -14.01 4.73
N ASN A 522 -53.41 -13.25 3.78
CA ASN A 522 -54.82 -13.08 3.54
C ASN A 522 -55.55 -14.38 3.11
N GLN A 523 -54.84 -15.27 2.42
CA GLN A 523 -55.39 -16.59 2.03
C GLN A 523 -55.53 -17.53 3.22
N THR A 524 -54.70 -17.38 4.26
CA THR A 524 -54.62 -18.37 5.34
C THR A 524 -55.07 -17.85 6.71
N ALA A 525 -54.90 -16.57 7.03
CA ALA A 525 -55.01 -16.04 8.38
C ALA A 525 -55.80 -14.73 8.53
N ALA A 526 -56.31 -14.12 7.46
CA ALA A 526 -57.00 -12.83 7.51
C ALA A 526 -58.23 -12.76 8.44
N SER A 527 -58.88 -13.90 8.74
CA SER A 527 -60.03 -13.94 9.64
C SER A 527 -59.63 -13.88 11.13
N THR A 528 -58.39 -14.20 11.47
CA THR A 528 -57.93 -14.35 12.87
C THR A 528 -56.67 -13.57 13.20
N GLY A 529 -56.05 -12.94 12.22
CA GLY A 529 -54.83 -12.16 12.38
C GLY A 529 -54.77 -10.94 11.47
N SER A 530 -53.81 -10.06 11.77
CA SER A 530 -53.39 -8.93 10.92
C SER A 530 -51.90 -8.99 10.70
N LEU A 531 -51.45 -8.63 9.51
CA LEU A 531 -50.05 -8.43 9.17
C LEU A 531 -49.85 -6.99 8.74
N THR A 532 -48.94 -6.31 9.38
CA THR A 532 -48.60 -4.91 9.08
C THR A 532 -47.09 -4.77 8.91
N PHE A 533 -46.70 -3.85 8.05
CA PHE A 533 -45.30 -3.54 7.75
C PHE A 533 -45.03 -2.08 8.11
N SER A 534 -43.82 -1.83 8.60
CA SER A 534 -43.37 -0.44 8.82
C SER A 534 -41.86 -0.37 8.57
N SER A 535 -41.43 0.80 8.14
CA SER A 535 -40.02 1.14 7.97
C SER A 535 -39.73 2.40 8.77
N THR A 536 -38.59 2.45 9.45
CA THR A 536 -38.14 3.58 10.26
C THR A 536 -36.63 3.75 10.11
N GLU A 537 -36.11 4.90 10.50
CA GLU A 537 -34.66 5.08 10.62
C GLU A 537 -34.05 4.02 11.54
N GLY A 538 -32.85 3.56 11.21
CA GLY A 538 -32.09 2.62 12.01
C GLY A 538 -31.39 3.27 13.20
N ALA A 539 -30.74 2.45 14.03
CA ALA A 539 -30.11 2.92 15.26
C ALA A 539 -28.70 3.49 15.05
N PHE A 540 -28.12 3.32 13.88
CA PHE A 540 -26.72 3.65 13.61
C PHE A 540 -26.60 4.99 12.89
N ALA A 541 -25.64 5.82 13.36
CA ALA A 541 -25.43 7.15 12.80
C ALA A 541 -25.03 7.09 11.31
N PRO A 542 -25.53 8.04 10.49
CA PRO A 542 -25.15 8.12 9.09
C PRO A 542 -23.66 8.45 8.94
N TYR A 543 -23.06 7.95 7.87
CA TYR A 543 -21.70 8.29 7.47
C TYR A 543 -21.71 8.89 6.06
N ALA A 544 -20.97 9.99 5.84
CA ALA A 544 -20.99 10.67 4.56
C ALA A 544 -19.62 11.21 4.14
N LEU A 545 -19.23 10.95 2.89
CA LEU A 545 -18.05 11.53 2.25
C LEU A 545 -18.43 12.31 1.00
N ALA A 546 -17.85 13.49 0.84
CA ALA A 546 -18.12 14.35 -0.30
C ALA A 546 -17.62 13.77 -1.62
N THR A 547 -18.32 14.09 -2.71
CA THR A 547 -17.92 13.76 -4.08
C THR A 547 -17.36 15.01 -4.79
N LEU A 548 -16.78 14.84 -5.98
CA LEU A 548 -16.26 15.98 -6.76
C LEU A 548 -17.36 16.91 -7.30
N GLU A 549 -18.59 16.41 -7.44
CA GLU A 549 -19.73 17.15 -7.99
C GLU A 549 -20.58 17.86 -6.91
N SER A 550 -20.00 18.15 -5.76
CA SER A 550 -20.65 18.81 -4.61
C SER A 550 -21.74 17.98 -3.93
N GLY A 551 -21.89 16.70 -4.27
CA GLY A 551 -22.73 15.73 -3.57
C GLY A 551 -21.96 14.96 -2.52
N ALA A 552 -22.58 13.90 -1.98
CA ALA A 552 -21.94 12.97 -1.05
C ALA A 552 -22.40 11.52 -1.30
N ILE A 553 -21.50 10.56 -0.99
CA ILE A 553 -21.92 9.18 -0.73
C ILE A 553 -22.30 9.11 0.74
N VAL A 554 -23.53 8.69 1.02
CA VAL A 554 -24.11 8.62 2.36
C VAL A 554 -24.51 7.18 2.66
N ALA A 555 -23.91 6.62 3.72
CA ALA A 555 -24.31 5.32 4.27
C ALA A 555 -25.28 5.57 5.43
N VAL A 556 -26.41 4.86 5.42
CA VAL A 556 -27.45 4.94 6.46
C VAL A 556 -27.94 3.56 6.83
N SER A 557 -28.57 3.44 7.99
CA SER A 557 -29.32 2.26 8.38
C SER A 557 -30.82 2.54 8.43
N VAL A 558 -31.60 1.58 7.94
CA VAL A 558 -33.05 1.58 8.01
C VAL A 558 -33.48 0.31 8.73
N ARG A 559 -34.54 0.39 9.51
CA ARG A 559 -35.14 -0.74 10.20
C ARG A 559 -36.51 -1.02 9.61
N GLU A 560 -36.69 -2.24 9.07
CA GLU A 560 -37.97 -2.75 8.66
C GLU A 560 -38.57 -3.64 9.74
N SER A 561 -39.85 -3.48 10.03
CA SER A 561 -40.58 -4.29 11.00
C SER A 561 -41.84 -4.88 10.40
N ASP A 562 -42.03 -6.16 10.66
CA ASP A 562 -43.22 -6.93 10.32
C ASP A 562 -43.93 -7.32 11.60
N GLU A 563 -45.15 -6.87 11.78
CA GLU A 563 -45.98 -7.25 12.91
C GLU A 563 -47.10 -8.19 12.50
N VAL A 564 -47.18 -9.34 13.14
CA VAL A 564 -48.33 -10.27 13.02
C VAL A 564 -49.04 -10.31 14.36
N ARG A 565 -50.31 -9.84 14.37
CA ARG A 565 -51.14 -9.82 15.60
C ARG A 565 -52.43 -10.61 15.43
N PRO A 566 -52.94 -11.27 16.49
CA PRO A 566 -54.29 -11.84 16.47
C PRO A 566 -55.34 -10.74 16.45
N THR A 567 -56.45 -10.93 15.74
CA THR A 567 -57.57 -9.95 15.64
C THR A 567 -58.68 -10.21 16.63
N ASN A 568 -58.62 -11.30 17.40
CA ASN A 568 -59.56 -11.63 18.47
C ASN A 568 -58.85 -12.31 19.65
N GLU A 569 -59.50 -12.28 20.83
CA GLU A 569 -58.91 -12.74 22.09
C GLU A 569 -58.69 -14.28 22.15
N ASP A 570 -59.40 -15.04 21.30
CA ASP A 570 -59.29 -16.48 21.22
C ASP A 570 -58.23 -16.96 20.20
N ALA A 571 -57.69 -16.05 19.38
CA ALA A 571 -56.73 -16.40 18.35
C ALA A 571 -55.31 -16.37 18.92
N VAL A 572 -54.50 -17.26 18.38
CA VAL A 572 -53.07 -17.40 18.70
C VAL A 572 -52.28 -17.46 17.40
N ILE A 573 -51.27 -16.62 17.30
CA ILE A 573 -50.32 -16.70 16.19
C ILE A 573 -49.34 -17.83 16.47
N LYS A 574 -49.20 -18.76 15.52
CA LYS A 574 -48.26 -19.88 15.56
C LYS A 574 -47.20 -19.72 14.48
N LEU A 575 -45.97 -20.00 14.84
CA LEU A 575 -44.81 -19.92 13.96
C LEU A 575 -44.48 -21.30 13.34
N ASP A 576 -45.49 -22.02 12.84
CA ASP A 576 -45.29 -23.32 12.20
C ASP A 576 -44.31 -23.18 11.03
N ASN A 577 -43.19 -23.93 11.04
CA ASN A 577 -42.14 -23.92 10.02
C ASN A 577 -41.33 -22.59 9.87
N ASN A 578 -41.35 -21.72 10.86
CA ASN A 578 -40.50 -20.54 10.89
C ASN A 578 -39.48 -20.63 12.02
N ALA A 579 -38.49 -21.50 11.83
CA ALA A 579 -37.44 -21.74 12.82
C ALA A 579 -36.63 -20.47 13.18
N THR A 580 -36.46 -19.58 12.21
CA THR A 580 -35.74 -18.31 12.41
C THR A 580 -36.44 -17.43 13.44
N VAL A 581 -37.72 -17.12 13.23
CA VAL A 581 -38.49 -16.27 14.14
C VAL A 581 -38.70 -16.97 15.49
N GLN A 582 -38.92 -18.30 15.50
CA GLN A 582 -39.01 -19.11 16.74
C GLN A 582 -37.73 -18.98 17.59
N THR A 583 -36.58 -19.12 16.94
CA THR A 583 -35.28 -19.03 17.64
C THR A 583 -35.05 -17.65 18.25
N LEU A 584 -35.28 -16.60 17.48
CA LEU A 584 -35.05 -15.22 17.93
C LEU A 584 -36.08 -14.77 18.99
N ALA A 585 -37.35 -15.12 18.78
CA ALA A 585 -38.42 -14.75 19.72
C ALA A 585 -38.47 -15.63 20.99
N GLY A 586 -37.78 -16.78 20.98
CA GLY A 586 -37.82 -17.75 22.06
C GLY A 586 -39.19 -18.38 22.32
N ALA A 587 -40.09 -18.34 21.32
CA ALA A 587 -41.48 -18.84 21.42
C ALA A 587 -41.96 -19.38 20.08
N ASP A 588 -42.78 -20.43 20.12
CA ASP A 588 -43.40 -21.05 18.95
C ASP A 588 -44.83 -20.53 18.65
N GLN A 589 -45.41 -19.82 19.64
CA GLN A 589 -46.75 -19.22 19.54
C GLN A 589 -46.92 -18.01 20.47
N SER A 590 -47.84 -17.13 20.12
CA SER A 590 -48.17 -15.93 20.91
C SER A 590 -49.65 -15.57 20.80
N ALA A 591 -50.24 -15.17 21.94
CA ALA A 591 -51.58 -14.59 22.00
C ALA A 591 -51.61 -13.07 21.70
N THR A 592 -50.44 -12.45 21.69
CA THR A 592 -50.26 -10.99 21.44
C THR A 592 -49.65 -10.70 20.08
N GLY A 593 -48.95 -11.69 19.50
CA GLY A 593 -48.31 -11.54 18.20
C GLY A 593 -46.80 -11.58 18.22
N PHE A 594 -46.21 -11.41 17.07
CA PHE A 594 -44.76 -11.36 16.86
C PHE A 594 -44.39 -10.14 16.02
N GLU A 595 -43.28 -9.53 16.38
CA GLU A 595 -42.60 -8.53 15.59
C GLU A 595 -41.26 -9.11 15.12
N THR A 596 -41.00 -9.02 13.81
CA THR A 596 -39.71 -9.37 13.21
C THR A 596 -39.09 -8.11 12.62
N THR A 597 -37.84 -7.85 12.95
CA THR A 597 -37.13 -6.64 12.51
C THR A 597 -35.96 -7.03 11.63
N PHE A 598 -35.79 -6.31 10.53
CA PHE A 598 -34.64 -6.38 9.63
C PHE A 598 -33.83 -5.09 9.75
N SER A 599 -32.54 -5.17 9.46
CA SER A 599 -31.65 -4.03 9.35
C SER A 599 -31.16 -3.94 7.91
N ASP A 600 -31.48 -2.81 7.27
CA ASP A 600 -30.98 -2.49 5.95
C ASP A 600 -29.85 -1.49 6.07
N GLN A 601 -28.71 -1.84 5.50
CA GLN A 601 -27.55 -0.95 5.34
C GLN A 601 -27.60 -0.42 3.91
N ILE A 602 -27.70 0.88 3.74
CA ILE A 602 -28.02 1.47 2.44
C ILE A 602 -27.02 2.57 2.13
N PHE A 603 -26.53 2.57 0.91
CA PHE A 603 -25.63 3.57 0.37
C PHE A 603 -26.36 4.40 -0.70
N PHE A 604 -26.38 5.72 -0.50
CA PHE A 604 -26.96 6.66 -1.43
C PHE A 604 -25.93 7.64 -1.97
N TYR A 605 -26.10 8.06 -3.21
CA TYR A 605 -25.57 9.34 -3.68
C TYR A 605 -26.59 10.42 -3.39
N VAL A 606 -26.21 11.40 -2.59
CA VAL A 606 -27.03 12.57 -2.27
C VAL A 606 -26.44 13.77 -2.97
N PRO A 607 -27.15 14.39 -3.94
CA PRO A 607 -26.66 15.55 -4.67
C PRO A 607 -26.48 16.79 -3.81
N GLY A 608 -25.64 17.73 -4.27
CA GLY A 608 -25.43 19.01 -3.62
C GLY A 608 -26.65 19.93 -3.71
N GLN A 609 -26.75 20.87 -2.77
CA GLN A 609 -27.83 21.89 -2.71
C GLN A 609 -27.96 22.64 -4.04
N GLY A 610 -29.17 22.68 -4.57
CA GLY A 610 -29.48 23.34 -5.84
C GLY A 610 -29.26 22.47 -7.08
N SER A 611 -28.83 21.22 -6.95
CA SER A 611 -28.85 20.23 -8.03
C SER A 611 -30.29 19.92 -8.44
N SER A 612 -30.49 19.55 -9.69
CA SER A 612 -31.75 18.99 -10.20
C SER A 612 -31.79 17.47 -10.18
N GLU A 613 -30.69 16.83 -9.73
CA GLU A 613 -30.60 15.38 -9.58
C GLU A 613 -31.37 14.94 -8.33
N ARG A 614 -31.78 13.68 -8.33
CA ARG A 614 -32.44 13.02 -7.21
C ARG A 614 -31.44 12.21 -6.41
N ILE A 615 -31.80 11.84 -5.17
CA ILE A 615 -31.03 10.88 -4.36
C ILE A 615 -31.12 9.51 -5.04
N ARG A 616 -29.97 8.88 -5.28
CA ARG A 616 -29.86 7.62 -6.02
C ARG A 616 -29.30 6.54 -5.13
N LEU A 617 -29.93 5.35 -5.12
CA LEU A 617 -29.43 4.15 -4.49
C LEU A 617 -28.14 3.72 -5.19
N LEU A 618 -27.07 3.48 -4.42
CA LEU A 618 -25.80 2.92 -4.91
C LEU A 618 -25.70 1.43 -4.61
N GLY A 619 -26.09 1.03 -3.40
CA GLY A 619 -26.01 -0.36 -2.98
C GLY A 619 -26.64 -0.56 -1.61
N TYR A 620 -26.86 -1.82 -1.25
CA TYR A 620 -27.46 -2.16 0.03
C TYR A 620 -27.13 -3.58 0.49
N ALA A 621 -27.35 -3.82 1.80
CA ALA A 621 -27.48 -5.16 2.39
C ALA A 621 -28.69 -5.16 3.33
N SER A 622 -29.38 -6.31 3.43
CA SER A 622 -30.54 -6.48 4.31
C SER A 622 -30.39 -7.80 5.07
N ASP A 623 -30.44 -7.71 6.40
CA ASP A 623 -30.29 -8.85 7.30
C ASP A 623 -31.39 -8.83 8.36
N ILE A 624 -31.84 -10.02 8.80
CA ILE A 624 -32.69 -10.13 9.97
C ILE A 624 -31.92 -9.70 11.21
N LEU A 625 -32.51 -8.80 12.01
CA LEU A 625 -31.89 -8.27 13.22
C LEU A 625 -32.42 -8.92 14.49
N GLU A 626 -33.73 -8.99 14.63
CA GLU A 626 -34.38 -9.58 15.82
C GLU A 626 -35.78 -10.09 15.50
N ALA A 627 -36.29 -10.93 16.36
CA ALA A 627 -37.73 -11.20 16.44
C ALA A 627 -38.13 -11.32 17.92
N LYS A 628 -39.31 -10.84 18.24
CA LYS A 628 -39.82 -10.86 19.63
C LYS A 628 -41.31 -11.07 19.68
N VAL A 629 -41.77 -11.57 20.83
CA VAL A 629 -43.20 -11.58 21.16
C VAL A 629 -43.61 -10.15 21.49
N ILE A 630 -44.70 -9.70 20.88
CA ILE A 630 -45.26 -8.36 21.14
C ILE A 630 -45.89 -8.38 22.54
N PRO A 631 -45.59 -7.36 23.42
CA PRO A 631 -46.09 -7.32 24.80
C PRO A 631 -47.59 -7.22 24.90
#